data_fea072ae41e8593627a1c4441eeb672f
#
_entry.id   fea072ae41e8593627a1c4441eeb672f
#
_cell.length_a   1.000
_cell.length_b   1.000
_cell.length_c   1.000
_cell.angle_alpha   90.00
_cell.angle_beta   90.00
_cell.angle_gamma   90.00
#
_symmetry.space_group_name_H-M   'P 1'
#
loop_
_entity.id
_entity.type
_entity.pdbx_description
1 polymer ?
#
loop_
_entity_poly.entity_id
_entity_poly.type
_entity_poly.pdbx_seq_one_letter_code
_entity_poly.pdbx_strand_id
1 'polypeptide(L)'
;MTRVRRKVAAVVAVAAVLVVSACSSSTSTSTSKASNTGAAIKNVQVFTWWAAGGEKAGLDGFISVFKKECSQYNFVNAAVAGGGGDKAKTLLANNLKAGNAPDSFQAHAGGELSDYIANGQVEDITSVFKANGLDNAFPKELVSQITVAGKVYSVPANIHRANMVWVNPLVLKKAKLDPTKAPATVKDWIADLAKLKAAGVATPLVLSKGFAEEMLLETTLLGDLGVDKFNGLFDGKTKWDGADVTAALGDFKTLVGYSNTDRETMDWDAAMSKYLMPTDPATATGGYQVMGDWVPAQLLSLKVPDSAYNYWPAPGTDGVYQWLSDSFTLPKGAKNPEGTKCWLKVVGSADGQKAFNMVKGSIPARSDATSAGYPKYQQWAMAQWKTAKLAPSLAHGSAGPGAWNNDVQTAMSAFSANPDVATLQKSLVAAATKYASWRSTLG
;
A
#
# COMPACT_ATOMS: atom_id res chain seq x y z
N MET A 1 16.39 53.49 31.90
CA MET A 1 15.36 54.53 31.61
C MET A 1 14.45 53.88 30.58
N THR A 2 13.18 53.59 30.60
CA THR A 2 12.08 53.95 31.52
C THR A 2 11.03 52.82 31.37
N ARG A 3 10.54 52.30 32.49
CA ARG A 3 9.36 51.40 32.61
C ARG A 3 8.09 52.12 32.18
N VAL A 4 7.17 51.41 31.50
CA VAL A 4 5.73 51.69 31.69
C VAL A 4 4.98 50.35 31.79
N ARG A 5 4.48 50.08 33.00
CA ARG A 5 3.43 49.09 33.32
C ARG A 5 2.08 49.76 33.06
N ARG A 6 1.10 49.03 32.53
CA ARG A 6 -0.30 49.30 32.84
C ARG A 6 -1.10 48.02 33.07
N LYS A 7 -1.86 48.09 34.13
CA LYS A 7 -2.68 47.07 34.80
C LYS A 7 -4.12 47.09 34.27
N VAL A 8 -4.78 45.94 34.40
CA VAL A 8 -6.11 45.70 35.02
C VAL A 8 -7.35 46.05 34.18
N ALA A 9 -8.29 45.12 33.99
CA ALA A 9 -9.44 44.92 34.87
C ALA A 9 -10.28 43.69 34.48
N ALA A 10 -10.64 42.92 35.48
CA ALA A 10 -11.65 41.85 35.43
C ALA A 10 -13.05 42.50 35.59
N VAL A 11 -14.04 41.95 34.89
CA VAL A 11 -15.46 42.19 35.19
C VAL A 11 -16.16 40.84 35.31
N VAL A 12 -16.62 40.57 36.51
CA VAL A 12 -17.55 39.52 36.90
C VAL A 12 -18.97 40.06 36.71
N ALA A 13 -19.85 39.30 36.06
CA ALA A 13 -21.28 39.54 36.08
C ALA A 13 -22.02 38.23 36.43
N VAL A 14 -22.66 38.28 37.57
CA VAL A 14 -23.63 37.34 38.13
C VAL A 14 -25.04 37.73 37.66
N ALA A 15 -25.87 36.81 37.24
CA ALA A 15 -27.33 36.96 37.18
C ALA A 15 -28.00 35.60 37.22
N ALA A 16 -28.56 35.27 38.21
CA ALA A 16 -29.86 35.14 38.86
C ALA A 16 -30.82 34.12 38.18
N VAL A 17 -31.17 33.15 39.03
CA VAL A 17 -32.20 32.10 38.88
C VAL A 17 -33.60 32.72 38.97
N LEU A 18 -34.53 32.25 38.12
CA LEU A 18 -35.97 32.36 38.35
C LEU A 18 -36.62 30.98 38.19
N VAL A 19 -37.13 30.49 39.31
CA VAL A 19 -37.99 29.34 39.46
C VAL A 19 -39.44 29.76 39.22
N VAL A 20 -40.16 29.08 38.35
CA VAL A 20 -41.64 29.17 38.32
C VAL A 20 -42.18 27.74 38.42
N SER A 21 -42.84 27.50 39.55
CA SER A 21 -43.68 26.31 39.81
C SER A 21 -45.04 26.53 39.22
N ALA A 22 -45.61 25.55 38.55
CA ALA A 22 -47.04 25.47 38.32
C ALA A 22 -47.51 24.00 38.32
N CYS A 23 -48.64 23.79 38.95
CA CYS A 23 -49.26 22.59 39.49
C CYS A 23 -49.81 21.60 38.45
N SER A 24 -49.75 20.38 38.91
CA SER A 24 -50.55 19.15 38.68
C SER A 24 -51.87 19.22 37.90
N SER A 25 -52.01 18.31 36.94
CA SER A 25 -53.26 17.57 36.70
C SER A 25 -52.91 16.16 36.26
N SER A 26 -53.33 15.21 37.03
CA SER A 26 -53.24 13.77 36.82
C SER A 26 -54.11 13.33 35.64
N THR A 27 -53.52 12.76 34.62
CA THR A 27 -54.24 11.95 33.64
C THR A 27 -53.46 10.65 33.44
N SER A 28 -54.04 9.55 33.83
CA SER A 28 -53.58 8.19 33.61
C SER A 28 -53.47 7.91 32.12
N THR A 29 -52.22 7.78 31.62
CA THR A 29 -51.98 7.35 30.27
C THR A 29 -51.18 6.04 30.30
N SER A 30 -51.74 5.03 29.70
CA SER A 30 -51.20 3.72 29.44
C SER A 30 -49.75 3.79 28.93
N THR A 31 -48.84 3.13 29.63
CA THR A 31 -47.46 2.86 29.19
C THR A 31 -47.47 1.99 27.93
N SER A 32 -47.56 2.59 26.78
CA SER A 32 -47.04 1.97 25.57
C SER A 32 -45.52 1.94 25.68
N LYS A 33 -44.96 0.74 25.85
CA LYS A 33 -43.54 0.51 25.61
C LYS A 33 -43.23 1.00 24.17
N ALA A 34 -42.66 2.18 24.06
CA ALA A 34 -41.98 2.58 22.82
C ALA A 34 -40.87 1.57 22.64
N SER A 35 -41.06 0.62 21.74
CA SER A 35 -39.98 -0.16 21.17
C SER A 35 -39.08 0.87 20.42
N ASN A 36 -37.97 1.18 21.04
CA ASN A 36 -36.90 1.94 20.40
C ASN A 36 -36.34 1.05 19.29
N THR A 37 -36.99 1.00 18.14
CA THR A 37 -36.40 0.51 16.91
C THR A 37 -35.34 1.52 16.56
N GLY A 38 -34.11 1.30 17.08
CA GLY A 38 -32.96 2.10 16.72
C GLY A 38 -32.89 2.18 15.20
N ALA A 39 -32.87 3.40 14.67
CA ALA A 39 -32.73 3.59 13.23
C ALA A 39 -31.49 2.80 12.77
N ALA A 40 -31.67 1.91 11.78
CA ALA A 40 -30.58 1.08 11.28
C ALA A 40 -29.41 1.97 10.87
N ILE A 41 -28.20 1.64 11.33
CA ILE A 41 -26.97 2.38 10.98
C ILE A 41 -26.77 2.21 9.47
N LYS A 42 -26.86 3.31 8.72
CA LYS A 42 -26.74 3.29 7.26
C LYS A 42 -25.32 3.60 6.77
N ASN A 43 -24.50 4.22 7.58
CA ASN A 43 -23.15 4.59 7.20
C ASN A 43 -22.22 3.37 7.24
N VAL A 44 -21.36 3.25 6.22
CA VAL A 44 -20.25 2.30 6.15
C VAL A 44 -18.98 3.10 6.01
N GLN A 45 -18.21 3.23 7.08
CA GLN A 45 -16.95 3.96 7.12
C GLN A 45 -15.82 3.04 6.67
N VAL A 46 -15.24 3.35 5.52
CA VAL A 46 -14.12 2.60 4.95
C VAL A 46 -12.82 3.39 5.11
N PHE A 47 -11.90 2.82 5.87
CA PHE A 47 -10.58 3.37 6.12
C PHE A 47 -9.57 2.82 5.11
N THR A 48 -8.84 3.69 4.43
CA THR A 48 -7.88 3.34 3.39
C THR A 48 -6.81 4.43 3.26
N TRP A 49 -5.73 4.17 2.53
CA TRP A 49 -4.76 5.21 2.14
C TRP A 49 -4.98 5.75 0.73
N TRP A 50 -5.98 5.29 0.01
CA TRP A 50 -6.29 5.74 -1.35
C TRP A 50 -7.03 7.08 -1.35
N ALA A 51 -6.32 8.15 -0.98
CA ALA A 51 -6.92 9.46 -0.74
C ALA A 51 -6.73 10.45 -1.89
N ALA A 52 -5.79 10.23 -2.81
CA ALA A 52 -5.42 11.17 -3.86
C ALA A 52 -5.02 10.49 -5.18
N GLY A 53 -4.91 11.26 -6.26
CA GLY A 53 -4.40 10.82 -7.56
C GLY A 53 -5.10 9.59 -8.12
N GLY A 54 -4.34 8.71 -8.76
CA GLY A 54 -4.83 7.46 -9.33
C GLY A 54 -5.40 6.49 -8.31
N GLU A 55 -4.92 6.51 -7.07
CA GLU A 55 -5.41 5.67 -5.98
C GLU A 55 -6.85 6.02 -5.61
N LYS A 56 -7.15 7.33 -5.44
CA LYS A 56 -8.50 7.82 -5.20
C LYS A 56 -9.43 7.50 -6.38
N ALA A 57 -8.97 7.66 -7.60
CA ALA A 57 -9.76 7.36 -8.79
C ALA A 57 -10.15 5.87 -8.84
N GLY A 58 -9.24 4.97 -8.45
CA GLY A 58 -9.56 3.54 -8.28
C GLY A 58 -10.64 3.33 -7.20
N LEU A 59 -10.49 3.91 -6.01
CA LEU A 59 -11.48 3.82 -4.93
C LEU A 59 -12.86 4.32 -5.38
N ASP A 60 -12.91 5.42 -6.15
CA ASP A 60 -14.16 5.96 -6.69
C ASP A 60 -14.87 4.94 -7.61
N GLY A 61 -14.11 4.07 -8.29
CA GLY A 61 -14.65 2.94 -9.05
C GLY A 61 -15.41 1.97 -8.16
N PHE A 62 -14.82 1.50 -7.05
CA PHE A 62 -15.54 0.68 -6.06
C PHE A 62 -16.75 1.40 -5.47
N ILE A 63 -16.61 2.67 -5.11
CA ILE A 63 -17.71 3.47 -4.53
C ILE A 63 -18.91 3.54 -5.50
N SER A 64 -18.65 3.66 -6.80
CA SER A 64 -19.72 3.72 -7.79
C SER A 64 -20.54 2.42 -7.84
N VAL A 65 -19.87 1.27 -7.75
CA VAL A 65 -20.52 -0.05 -7.70
C VAL A 65 -21.24 -0.24 -6.35
N PHE A 66 -20.61 0.17 -5.24
CA PHE A 66 -21.23 0.12 -3.91
C PHE A 66 -22.53 0.91 -3.85
N LYS A 67 -22.57 2.12 -4.36
CA LYS A 67 -23.79 2.95 -4.40
C LYS A 67 -24.92 2.30 -5.19
N LYS A 68 -24.58 1.54 -6.22
CA LYS A 68 -25.56 0.81 -7.04
C LYS A 68 -26.07 -0.45 -6.35
N GLU A 69 -25.16 -1.28 -5.80
CA GLU A 69 -25.51 -2.60 -5.28
C GLU A 69 -25.90 -2.60 -3.80
N CYS A 70 -25.41 -1.61 -3.04
CA CYS A 70 -25.64 -1.45 -1.61
C CYS A 70 -26.41 -0.14 -1.31
N SER A 71 -27.39 0.21 -2.14
CA SER A 71 -28.10 1.51 -2.11
C SER A 71 -28.79 1.84 -0.78
N GLN A 72 -29.03 0.86 0.08
CA GLN A 72 -29.56 1.04 1.44
C GLN A 72 -28.51 1.61 2.41
N TYR A 73 -27.21 1.63 2.03
CA TYR A 73 -26.12 2.12 2.85
C TYR A 73 -25.46 3.37 2.24
N ASN A 74 -24.88 4.21 3.10
CA ASN A 74 -24.08 5.36 2.72
C ASN A 74 -22.60 5.05 2.86
N PHE A 75 -21.82 5.19 1.79
CA PHE A 75 -20.36 5.08 1.86
C PHE A 75 -19.76 6.31 2.53
N VAL A 76 -19.00 6.12 3.59
CA VAL A 76 -18.24 7.17 4.27
C VAL A 76 -16.76 6.95 4.02
N ASN A 77 -16.15 7.82 3.19
CA ASN A 77 -14.74 7.75 2.87
C ASN A 77 -13.91 8.31 4.02
N ALA A 78 -13.14 7.43 4.68
CA ALA A 78 -12.19 7.79 5.75
C ALA A 78 -10.73 7.63 5.29
N ALA A 79 -10.45 7.93 4.02
CA ALA A 79 -9.12 7.81 3.46
C ALA A 79 -8.13 8.82 4.04
N VAL A 80 -6.89 8.37 4.30
CA VAL A 80 -5.79 9.17 4.86
C VAL A 80 -4.62 9.16 3.88
N ALA A 81 -4.26 10.33 3.36
CA ALA A 81 -3.19 10.48 2.37
C ALA A 81 -1.79 10.37 2.98
N GLY A 82 -0.84 9.88 2.18
CA GLY A 82 0.61 10.03 2.37
C GLY A 82 1.36 8.75 2.72
N GLY A 83 2.61 8.69 2.21
CA GLY A 83 3.62 7.68 2.56
C GLY A 83 3.27 6.23 2.22
N GLY A 84 2.59 5.97 1.08
CA GLY A 84 2.24 4.59 0.72
C GLY A 84 1.40 3.84 1.77
N GLY A 85 0.72 4.59 2.65
CA GLY A 85 -0.08 4.04 3.74
C GLY A 85 0.52 4.17 5.14
N ASP A 86 1.78 4.57 5.32
CA ASP A 86 2.43 4.61 6.64
C ASP A 86 1.68 5.47 7.66
N LYS A 87 1.24 6.67 7.24
CA LYS A 87 0.44 7.56 8.09
C LYS A 87 -0.93 6.96 8.41
N ALA A 88 -1.57 6.35 7.42
CA ALA A 88 -2.86 5.69 7.58
C ALA A 88 -2.75 4.50 8.55
N LYS A 89 -1.77 3.63 8.38
CA LYS A 89 -1.53 2.47 9.26
C LYS A 89 -1.27 2.89 10.71
N THR A 90 -0.48 3.95 10.92
CA THR A 90 -0.25 4.50 12.27
C THR A 90 -1.54 5.00 12.90
N LEU A 91 -2.37 5.74 12.16
CA LEU A 91 -3.66 6.23 12.65
C LEU A 91 -4.65 5.08 12.92
N LEU A 92 -4.69 4.09 12.01
CA LEU A 92 -5.52 2.89 12.18
C LEU A 92 -5.15 2.13 13.45
N ALA A 93 -3.86 1.89 13.68
CA ALA A 93 -3.38 1.20 14.89
C ALA A 93 -3.82 1.93 16.17
N ASN A 94 -3.73 3.26 16.20
CA ASN A 94 -4.20 4.07 17.32
C ASN A 94 -5.72 3.99 17.51
N ASN A 95 -6.49 4.04 16.42
CA ASN A 95 -7.95 3.91 16.45
C ASN A 95 -8.39 2.54 16.96
N LEU A 96 -7.79 1.46 16.46
CA LEU A 96 -8.10 0.09 16.90
C LEU A 96 -7.77 -0.11 18.38
N LYS A 97 -6.61 0.38 18.83
CA LYS A 97 -6.21 0.34 20.24
C LYS A 97 -7.16 1.12 21.15
N ALA A 98 -7.72 2.22 20.68
CA ALA A 98 -8.70 3.04 21.41
C ALA A 98 -10.14 2.48 21.35
N GLY A 99 -10.39 1.37 20.65
CA GLY A 99 -11.73 0.80 20.45
C GLY A 99 -12.59 1.57 19.43
N ASN A 100 -11.98 2.42 18.62
CA ASN A 100 -12.64 3.23 17.59
C ASN A 100 -12.40 2.62 16.19
N ALA A 101 -12.80 1.35 16.02
CA ALA A 101 -12.67 0.68 14.74
C ALA A 101 -13.56 1.34 13.67
N PRO A 102 -13.08 1.51 12.41
CA PRO A 102 -13.93 1.81 11.26
C PRO A 102 -14.82 0.62 10.94
N ASP A 103 -15.77 0.76 10.01
CA ASP A 103 -16.58 -0.38 9.57
C ASP A 103 -15.79 -1.36 8.70
N SER A 104 -14.87 -0.85 7.88
CA SER A 104 -13.89 -1.65 7.14
C SER A 104 -12.57 -0.92 7.05
N PHE A 105 -11.45 -1.66 6.96
CA PHE A 105 -10.15 -1.05 6.67
C PHE A 105 -9.36 -1.87 5.65
N GLN A 106 -8.52 -1.16 4.91
CA GLN A 106 -7.57 -1.73 3.97
C GLN A 106 -6.37 -2.31 4.73
N ALA A 107 -5.95 -3.51 4.33
CA ALA A 107 -4.72 -4.17 4.75
C ALA A 107 -4.14 -4.95 3.57
N HIS A 108 -2.83 -5.17 3.54
CA HIS A 108 -2.26 -6.10 2.57
C HIS A 108 -2.53 -7.55 3.00
N ALA A 109 -2.85 -8.39 2.02
CA ALA A 109 -2.97 -9.82 2.22
C ALA A 109 -1.60 -10.43 2.58
N GLY A 110 -1.54 -11.29 3.58
CA GLY A 110 -0.32 -11.93 4.06
C GLY A 110 0.06 -11.57 5.48
N GLY A 111 1.35 -11.37 5.73
CA GLY A 111 1.88 -11.13 7.07
C GLY A 111 1.32 -9.89 7.77
N GLU A 112 1.07 -8.81 7.03
CA GLU A 112 0.43 -7.61 7.60
C GLU A 112 -0.98 -7.93 8.14
N LEU A 113 -1.78 -8.67 7.39
CA LEU A 113 -3.11 -9.09 7.84
C LEU A 113 -3.01 -10.01 9.07
N SER A 114 -1.98 -10.85 9.14
CA SER A 114 -1.80 -11.76 10.25
C SER A 114 -1.59 -11.05 11.60
N ASP A 115 -1.01 -9.86 11.61
CA ASP A 115 -0.86 -9.06 12.83
C ASP A 115 -2.24 -8.64 13.38
N TYR A 116 -3.17 -8.22 12.52
CA TYR A 116 -4.53 -7.87 12.94
C TYR A 116 -5.31 -9.09 13.43
N ILE A 117 -5.09 -10.26 12.81
CA ILE A 117 -5.72 -11.53 13.23
C ILE A 117 -5.19 -11.94 14.62
N ALA A 118 -3.86 -11.97 14.81
CA ALA A 118 -3.22 -12.34 16.06
C ALA A 118 -3.64 -11.44 17.23
N ASN A 119 -3.85 -10.14 16.95
CA ASN A 119 -4.33 -9.17 17.93
C ASN A 119 -5.86 -9.22 18.13
N GLY A 120 -6.59 -10.12 17.45
CA GLY A 120 -8.03 -10.25 17.58
C GLY A 120 -8.81 -9.02 17.09
N GLN A 121 -8.28 -8.28 16.12
CA GLN A 121 -8.85 -7.00 15.65
C GLN A 121 -9.79 -7.14 14.46
N VAL A 122 -9.84 -8.31 13.83
CA VAL A 122 -10.68 -8.60 12.66
C VAL A 122 -11.56 -9.80 12.89
N GLU A 123 -12.71 -9.83 12.23
CA GLU A 123 -13.70 -10.91 12.28
C GLU A 123 -13.42 -11.97 11.21
N ASP A 124 -13.84 -13.21 11.51
CA ASP A 124 -13.94 -14.28 10.54
C ASP A 124 -15.07 -13.97 9.55
N ILE A 125 -14.71 -13.81 8.28
CA ILE A 125 -15.64 -13.53 7.17
C ILE A 125 -15.85 -14.73 6.24
N THR A 126 -15.50 -15.94 6.67
CA THR A 126 -15.63 -17.16 5.85
C THR A 126 -17.04 -17.33 5.29
N SER A 127 -18.08 -17.00 6.08
CA SER A 127 -19.48 -17.07 5.64
C SER A 127 -19.77 -16.05 4.52
N VAL A 128 -19.23 -14.84 4.60
CA VAL A 128 -19.36 -13.80 3.58
C VAL A 128 -18.65 -14.23 2.28
N PHE A 129 -17.45 -14.78 2.43
CA PHE A 129 -16.64 -15.27 1.33
C PHE A 129 -17.38 -16.37 0.54
N LYS A 130 -17.90 -17.38 1.23
CA LYS A 130 -18.69 -18.48 0.66
C LYS A 130 -20.01 -18.01 0.04
N ALA A 131 -20.78 -17.19 0.76
CA ALA A 131 -22.06 -16.70 0.28
C ALA A 131 -21.97 -15.90 -1.03
N ASN A 132 -20.80 -15.33 -1.33
CA ASN A 132 -20.53 -14.59 -2.56
C ASN A 132 -19.73 -15.39 -3.60
N GLY A 133 -19.54 -16.70 -3.40
CA GLY A 133 -18.83 -17.58 -4.34
C GLY A 133 -17.37 -17.22 -4.56
N LEU A 134 -16.71 -16.64 -3.53
CA LEU A 134 -15.34 -16.14 -3.65
C LEU A 134 -14.30 -17.26 -3.49
N ASP A 135 -14.68 -18.42 -2.96
CA ASP A 135 -13.76 -19.56 -2.73
C ASP A 135 -13.01 -20.00 -4.00
N ASN A 136 -13.66 -19.91 -5.15
CA ASN A 136 -13.10 -20.30 -6.44
C ASN A 136 -12.77 -19.11 -7.34
N ALA A 137 -12.98 -17.88 -6.85
CA ALA A 137 -12.80 -16.69 -7.65
C ALA A 137 -11.36 -16.19 -7.66
N PHE A 138 -10.57 -16.53 -6.65
CA PHE A 138 -9.20 -16.04 -6.46
C PHE A 138 -8.16 -17.15 -6.60
N PRO A 139 -6.90 -16.83 -7.00
CA PRO A 139 -5.79 -17.77 -6.99
C PRO A 139 -5.58 -18.38 -5.61
N LYS A 140 -5.22 -19.67 -5.55
CA LYS A 140 -5.00 -20.39 -4.28
C LYS A 140 -3.91 -19.74 -3.43
N GLU A 141 -2.87 -19.24 -4.07
CA GLU A 141 -1.77 -18.52 -3.42
C GLU A 141 -2.27 -17.29 -2.67
N LEU A 142 -3.20 -16.54 -3.27
CA LEU A 142 -3.79 -15.36 -2.65
C LEU A 142 -4.78 -15.75 -1.53
N VAL A 143 -5.60 -16.79 -1.75
CA VAL A 143 -6.53 -17.30 -0.73
C VAL A 143 -5.76 -17.77 0.52
N SER A 144 -4.59 -18.40 0.35
CA SER A 144 -3.76 -18.81 1.48
C SER A 144 -3.25 -17.64 2.32
N GLN A 145 -3.03 -16.46 1.71
CA GLN A 145 -2.57 -15.27 2.41
C GLN A 145 -3.65 -14.55 3.25
N ILE A 146 -4.90 -14.84 3.00
CA ILE A 146 -6.04 -14.27 3.73
C ILE A 146 -6.71 -15.28 4.68
N THR A 147 -6.14 -16.50 4.77
CA THR A 147 -6.70 -17.61 5.54
C THR A 147 -5.77 -17.99 6.67
N VAL A 148 -6.28 -18.02 7.90
CA VAL A 148 -5.56 -18.48 9.11
C VAL A 148 -6.44 -19.50 9.82
N ALA A 149 -5.88 -20.65 10.19
CA ALA A 149 -6.61 -21.75 10.85
C ALA A 149 -7.93 -22.11 10.15
N GLY A 150 -7.96 -22.11 8.81
CA GLY A 150 -9.14 -22.43 7.99
C GLY A 150 -10.22 -21.34 7.92
N LYS A 151 -9.96 -20.16 8.46
CA LYS A 151 -10.87 -19.01 8.48
C LYS A 151 -10.35 -17.89 7.57
N VAL A 152 -11.25 -17.26 6.83
CA VAL A 152 -10.95 -16.13 5.94
C VAL A 152 -11.18 -14.82 6.67
N TYR A 153 -10.26 -13.85 6.53
CA TYR A 153 -10.27 -12.58 7.28
C TYR A 153 -10.31 -11.31 6.43
N SER A 154 -10.09 -11.41 5.13
CA SER A 154 -10.21 -10.25 4.23
C SER A 154 -10.68 -10.66 2.83
N VAL A 155 -11.11 -9.68 2.04
CA VAL A 155 -11.45 -9.85 0.63
C VAL A 155 -10.43 -9.09 -0.23
N PRO A 156 -9.68 -9.78 -1.12
CA PRO A 156 -8.71 -9.15 -2.01
C PRO A 156 -9.37 -8.22 -3.03
N ALA A 157 -8.77 -7.06 -3.26
CA ALA A 157 -9.19 -6.06 -4.23
C ALA A 157 -8.44 -6.15 -5.56
N ASN A 158 -7.18 -6.61 -5.52
CA ASN A 158 -6.27 -6.60 -6.66
C ASN A 158 -5.10 -7.55 -6.46
N ILE A 159 -4.26 -7.61 -7.49
CA ILE A 159 -2.86 -8.04 -7.40
C ILE A 159 -2.01 -6.94 -8.03
N HIS A 160 -1.04 -6.44 -7.29
CA HIS A 160 -0.03 -5.49 -7.73
C HIS A 160 1.29 -6.20 -8.05
N ARG A 161 2.06 -5.61 -8.97
CA ARG A 161 3.45 -5.97 -9.25
C ARG A 161 4.39 -4.91 -8.69
N ALA A 162 5.27 -5.29 -7.77
CA ALA A 162 6.20 -4.37 -7.10
C ALA A 162 7.52 -4.19 -7.86
N ASN A 163 8.04 -5.24 -8.52
CA ASN A 163 9.34 -5.20 -9.20
C ASN A 163 9.28 -4.55 -10.59
N MET A 164 8.77 -3.32 -10.66
CA MET A 164 8.73 -2.57 -11.92
C MET A 164 9.69 -1.39 -11.90
N VAL A 165 10.27 -1.10 -13.06
CA VAL A 165 11.07 0.11 -13.31
C VAL A 165 10.36 0.94 -14.36
N TRP A 166 10.16 2.22 -14.03
CA TRP A 166 9.60 3.24 -14.91
C TRP A 166 10.71 4.13 -15.41
N VAL A 167 10.68 4.49 -16.69
CA VAL A 167 11.79 5.17 -17.35
C VAL A 167 11.34 6.38 -18.15
N ASN A 168 12.19 7.42 -18.14
CA ASN A 168 12.02 8.54 -19.05
C ASN A 168 12.89 8.34 -20.30
N PRO A 169 12.27 8.09 -21.48
CA PRO A 169 13.01 7.84 -22.72
C PRO A 169 13.89 9.02 -23.17
N LEU A 170 13.47 10.26 -22.88
CA LEU A 170 14.24 11.45 -23.27
C LEU A 170 15.52 11.56 -22.46
N VAL A 171 15.45 11.22 -21.17
CA VAL A 171 16.63 11.26 -20.28
C VAL A 171 17.62 10.16 -20.64
N LEU A 172 17.14 8.93 -20.93
CA LEU A 172 18.01 7.82 -21.33
C LEU A 172 18.80 8.14 -22.62
N LYS A 173 18.14 8.77 -23.60
CA LYS A 173 18.78 9.18 -24.85
C LYS A 173 19.93 10.17 -24.65
N LYS A 174 19.95 10.99 -23.57
CA LYS A 174 21.10 11.87 -23.26
C LYS A 174 22.40 11.08 -23.07
N ALA A 175 22.29 9.85 -22.54
CA ALA A 175 23.42 8.94 -22.36
C ALA A 175 23.58 7.92 -23.51
N LYS A 176 22.85 8.08 -24.63
CA LYS A 176 22.81 7.15 -25.76
C LYS A 176 22.34 5.75 -25.38
N LEU A 177 21.54 5.63 -24.32
CA LEU A 177 20.89 4.38 -23.93
C LEU A 177 19.64 4.15 -24.78
N ASP A 178 19.36 2.88 -25.12
CA ASP A 178 18.15 2.48 -25.81
C ASP A 178 16.99 2.41 -24.80
N PRO A 179 16.01 3.31 -24.85
CA PRO A 179 14.94 3.34 -23.87
C PRO A 179 13.92 2.18 -24.02
N THR A 180 14.08 1.32 -25.01
CA THR A 180 13.22 0.14 -25.24
C THR A 180 13.83 -1.14 -24.69
N LYS A 181 15.08 -1.09 -24.22
CA LYS A 181 15.83 -2.26 -23.71
C LYS A 181 16.07 -2.12 -22.21
N ALA A 182 15.53 -3.08 -21.45
CA ALA A 182 15.87 -3.23 -20.04
C ALA A 182 17.34 -3.65 -19.87
N PRO A 183 18.09 -3.12 -18.90
CA PRO A 183 19.32 -3.75 -18.43
C PRO A 183 19.05 -5.19 -17.99
N ALA A 184 19.93 -6.14 -18.36
CA ALA A 184 19.67 -7.55 -18.08
C ALA A 184 19.90 -7.92 -16.60
N THR A 185 20.84 -7.27 -15.94
CA THR A 185 21.24 -7.53 -14.55
C THR A 185 21.28 -6.23 -13.75
N VAL A 186 21.34 -6.33 -12.42
CA VAL A 186 21.54 -5.17 -11.51
C VAL A 186 22.87 -4.49 -11.85
N LYS A 187 23.91 -5.23 -12.19
CA LYS A 187 25.22 -4.68 -12.60
C LYS A 187 25.13 -3.87 -13.90
N ASP A 188 24.40 -4.35 -14.91
CA ASP A 188 24.16 -3.61 -16.14
C ASP A 188 23.38 -2.33 -15.87
N TRP A 189 22.41 -2.37 -14.94
CA TRP A 189 21.68 -1.18 -14.53
C TRP A 189 22.58 -0.14 -13.86
N ILE A 190 23.46 -0.56 -12.93
CA ILE A 190 24.47 0.32 -12.31
C ILE A 190 25.34 0.95 -13.39
N ALA A 191 25.74 0.18 -14.42
CA ALA A 191 26.54 0.71 -15.54
C ALA A 191 25.75 1.76 -16.35
N ASP A 192 24.45 1.58 -16.55
CA ASP A 192 23.61 2.57 -17.24
C ASP A 192 23.41 3.83 -16.40
N LEU A 193 23.25 3.71 -15.06
CA LEU A 193 23.22 4.87 -14.16
C LEU A 193 24.53 5.66 -14.19
N ALA A 194 25.67 4.97 -14.28
CA ALA A 194 26.98 5.62 -14.43
C ALA A 194 27.08 6.39 -15.76
N LYS A 195 26.60 5.83 -16.88
CA LYS A 195 26.53 6.54 -18.19
C LYS A 195 25.64 7.77 -18.11
N LEU A 196 24.46 7.68 -17.44
CA LEU A 196 23.57 8.82 -17.25
C LEU A 196 24.27 9.93 -16.46
N LYS A 197 24.92 9.58 -15.36
CA LYS A 197 25.70 10.55 -14.56
C LYS A 197 26.82 11.20 -15.35
N ALA A 198 27.55 10.42 -16.14
CA ALA A 198 28.61 10.93 -17.02
C ALA A 198 28.06 11.85 -18.14
N ALA A 199 26.84 11.63 -18.59
CA ALA A 199 26.14 12.49 -19.54
C ALA A 199 25.50 13.74 -18.90
N GLY A 200 25.79 14.03 -17.62
CA GLY A 200 25.28 15.19 -16.89
C GLY A 200 23.85 15.08 -16.38
N VAL A 201 23.27 13.87 -16.34
CA VAL A 201 21.95 13.65 -15.74
C VAL A 201 22.07 13.76 -14.23
N ALA A 202 21.34 14.72 -13.64
CA ALA A 202 21.46 15.04 -12.21
C ALA A 202 20.91 13.94 -11.31
N THR A 203 19.85 13.25 -11.74
CA THR A 203 19.13 12.23 -10.96
C THR A 203 18.98 10.94 -11.78
N PRO A 204 20.06 10.16 -12.00
CA PRO A 204 19.97 8.92 -12.78
C PRO A 204 18.89 7.97 -12.26
N LEU A 205 18.76 7.83 -10.94
CA LEU A 205 17.76 7.05 -10.23
C LEU A 205 16.87 7.97 -9.38
N VAL A 206 15.56 7.92 -9.56
CA VAL A 206 14.60 8.64 -8.73
C VAL A 206 14.21 7.75 -7.56
N LEU A 207 14.35 8.26 -6.35
CA LEU A 207 14.04 7.55 -5.11
C LEU A 207 13.29 8.47 -4.16
N SER A 208 12.52 7.88 -3.26
CA SER A 208 11.82 8.56 -2.17
C SER A 208 11.96 7.74 -0.89
N LYS A 209 11.65 8.36 0.24
CA LYS A 209 11.78 7.74 1.57
C LYS A 209 10.87 6.55 1.80
N GLY A 210 11.18 5.80 2.85
CA GLY A 210 10.32 4.77 3.41
C GLY A 210 10.19 3.55 2.50
N PHE A 211 8.95 3.15 2.20
CA PHE A 211 8.69 1.93 1.43
C PHE A 211 9.35 1.91 0.05
N ALA A 212 9.63 3.06 -0.57
CA ALA A 212 10.27 3.11 -1.89
C ALA A 212 11.75 2.70 -1.83
N GLU A 213 12.46 3.06 -0.76
CA GLU A 213 13.83 2.57 -0.53
C GLU A 213 13.84 1.08 -0.23
N GLU A 214 12.86 0.60 0.54
CA GLU A 214 12.69 -0.83 0.81
C GLU A 214 12.35 -1.61 -0.47
N MET A 215 11.50 -1.08 -1.35
CA MET A 215 11.26 -1.67 -2.67
C MET A 215 12.53 -1.76 -3.51
N LEU A 216 13.40 -0.75 -3.48
CA LEU A 216 14.68 -0.80 -4.18
C LEU A 216 15.58 -1.90 -3.57
N LEU A 217 15.62 -2.02 -2.24
CA LEU A 217 16.35 -3.10 -1.55
C LEU A 217 15.84 -4.48 -1.97
N GLU A 218 14.52 -4.72 -1.87
CA GLU A 218 13.91 -5.99 -2.25
C GLU A 218 14.16 -6.34 -3.72
N THR A 219 14.01 -5.35 -4.59
CA THR A 219 14.22 -5.52 -6.04
C THR A 219 15.67 -5.86 -6.35
N THR A 220 16.63 -5.23 -5.64
CA THR A 220 18.06 -5.54 -5.79
C THR A 220 18.36 -6.94 -5.30
N LEU A 221 17.88 -7.32 -4.10
CA LEU A 221 18.03 -8.68 -3.57
C LEU A 221 17.42 -9.72 -4.51
N LEU A 222 16.22 -9.46 -5.04
CA LEU A 222 15.55 -10.36 -5.99
C LEU A 222 16.34 -10.51 -7.28
N GLY A 223 16.88 -9.41 -7.83
CA GLY A 223 17.64 -9.39 -9.06
C GLY A 223 18.99 -10.10 -8.97
N ASP A 224 19.68 -9.97 -7.83
CA ASP A 224 21.01 -10.55 -7.64
C ASP A 224 20.96 -11.99 -7.13
N LEU A 225 20.01 -12.32 -6.26
CA LEU A 225 19.90 -13.66 -5.67
C LEU A 225 19.07 -14.62 -6.52
N GLY A 226 18.17 -14.11 -7.35
CA GLY A 226 17.13 -14.87 -8.02
C GLY A 226 15.99 -15.27 -7.07
N VAL A 227 14.85 -15.67 -7.64
CA VAL A 227 13.57 -15.85 -6.93
C VAL A 227 13.64 -16.91 -5.81
N ASP A 228 14.36 -18.02 -6.04
CA ASP A 228 14.38 -19.13 -5.07
C ASP A 228 15.14 -18.73 -3.78
N LYS A 229 16.29 -18.08 -3.92
CA LYS A 229 17.04 -17.57 -2.76
C LYS A 229 16.35 -16.38 -2.11
N PHE A 230 15.75 -15.49 -2.90
CA PHE A 230 14.98 -14.37 -2.37
C PHE A 230 13.81 -14.86 -1.49
N ASN A 231 13.01 -15.81 -1.99
CA ASN A 231 11.94 -16.42 -1.21
C ASN A 231 12.48 -17.12 0.04
N GLY A 232 13.64 -17.76 -0.08
CA GLY A 232 14.35 -18.42 1.00
C GLY A 232 14.74 -17.50 2.16
N LEU A 233 14.90 -16.20 1.92
CA LEU A 233 15.15 -15.20 2.97
C LEU A 233 14.00 -15.12 3.98
N PHE A 234 12.76 -15.36 3.55
CA PHE A 234 11.56 -15.23 4.37
C PHE A 234 11.06 -16.55 4.96
N ASP A 235 11.57 -17.69 4.47
CA ASP A 235 11.27 -19.02 5.03
C ASP A 235 12.45 -19.70 5.72
N GLY A 236 13.58 -18.96 5.86
CA GLY A 236 14.77 -19.40 6.58
C GLY A 236 15.71 -20.33 5.80
N LYS A 237 15.42 -20.64 4.54
CA LYS A 237 16.28 -21.47 3.67
C LYS A 237 17.51 -20.72 3.17
N THR A 238 17.39 -19.41 2.97
CA THR A 238 18.50 -18.52 2.64
C THR A 238 18.86 -17.68 3.85
N LYS A 239 20.14 -17.60 4.16
CA LYS A 239 20.62 -16.84 5.32
C LYS A 239 20.85 -15.38 4.94
N TRP A 240 20.37 -14.46 5.75
CA TRP A 240 20.59 -13.02 5.59
C TRP A 240 22.05 -12.59 5.78
N ASP A 241 22.87 -13.39 6.47
CA ASP A 241 24.32 -13.15 6.64
C ASP A 241 25.18 -13.82 5.54
N GLY A 242 24.57 -14.34 4.49
CA GLY A 242 25.27 -14.95 3.36
C GLY A 242 26.10 -13.94 2.56
N ALA A 243 27.23 -14.40 1.99
CA ALA A 243 28.12 -13.56 1.20
C ALA A 243 27.45 -12.99 -0.08
N ASP A 244 26.51 -13.73 -0.66
CA ASP A 244 25.70 -13.29 -1.79
C ASP A 244 24.73 -12.16 -1.40
N VAL A 245 24.14 -12.20 -0.21
CA VAL A 245 23.35 -11.11 0.35
C VAL A 245 24.25 -9.88 0.60
N THR A 246 25.46 -10.07 1.15
CA THR A 246 26.41 -8.97 1.34
C THR A 246 26.74 -8.29 -0.01
N ALA A 247 26.94 -9.07 -1.07
CA ALA A 247 27.20 -8.54 -2.41
C ALA A 247 26.01 -7.72 -2.95
N ALA A 248 24.79 -8.26 -2.83
CA ALA A 248 23.56 -7.58 -3.25
C ALA A 248 23.31 -6.27 -2.46
N LEU A 249 23.62 -6.23 -1.16
CA LEU A 249 23.58 -5.01 -0.35
C LEU A 249 24.63 -3.98 -0.79
N GLY A 250 25.78 -4.43 -1.31
CA GLY A 250 26.78 -3.58 -1.95
C GLY A 250 26.27 -2.92 -3.23
N ASP A 251 25.55 -3.68 -4.06
CA ASP A 251 24.90 -3.15 -5.26
C ASP A 251 23.75 -2.19 -4.91
N PHE A 252 22.93 -2.53 -3.91
CA PHE A 252 21.92 -1.63 -3.38
C PHE A 252 22.53 -0.28 -2.91
N LYS A 253 23.61 -0.31 -2.12
CA LYS A 253 24.35 0.91 -1.73
C LYS A 253 24.78 1.73 -2.95
N THR A 254 25.27 1.07 -3.99
CA THR A 254 25.72 1.72 -5.24
C THR A 254 24.54 2.37 -5.96
N LEU A 255 23.40 1.69 -6.06
CA LEU A 255 22.16 2.22 -6.65
C LEU A 255 21.67 3.47 -5.90
N VAL A 256 21.61 3.42 -4.56
CA VAL A 256 21.24 4.58 -3.73
C VAL A 256 22.16 5.77 -3.98
N GLY A 257 23.45 5.54 -4.25
CA GLY A 257 24.42 6.59 -4.58
C GLY A 257 24.13 7.36 -5.88
N TYR A 258 23.26 6.84 -6.76
CA TYR A 258 22.78 7.51 -7.97
C TYR A 258 21.45 8.25 -7.79
N SER A 259 20.85 8.21 -6.60
CA SER A 259 19.55 8.81 -6.37
C SER A 259 19.61 10.31 -6.07
N ASN A 260 18.44 10.96 -6.10
CA ASN A 260 18.27 12.35 -5.69
C ASN A 260 18.62 12.54 -4.20
N THR A 261 19.24 13.67 -3.88
CA THR A 261 19.74 13.98 -2.52
C THR A 261 18.63 14.33 -1.54
N ASP A 262 17.46 14.72 -2.04
CA ASP A 262 16.28 15.10 -1.25
C ASP A 262 15.28 13.96 -1.06
N ARG A 263 15.64 12.71 -1.36
CA ARG A 263 14.76 11.54 -1.28
C ARG A 263 14.06 11.39 0.07
N GLU A 264 14.76 11.71 1.18
CA GLU A 264 14.24 11.60 2.54
C GLU A 264 13.10 12.57 2.87
N THR A 265 12.88 13.57 2.02
CA THR A 265 11.85 14.59 2.24
C THR A 265 10.66 14.47 1.29
N MET A 266 10.68 13.49 0.38
CA MET A 266 9.69 13.37 -0.69
C MET A 266 8.90 12.07 -0.60
N ASP A 267 7.62 12.16 -0.92
CA ASP A 267 6.80 10.99 -1.23
C ASP A 267 7.04 10.57 -2.69
N TRP A 268 6.73 9.33 -3.04
CA TRP A 268 7.09 8.70 -4.33
C TRP A 268 6.51 9.42 -5.56
N ASP A 269 5.28 9.90 -5.46
CA ASP A 269 4.55 10.61 -6.51
C ASP A 269 5.08 12.04 -6.73
N ALA A 270 5.49 12.70 -5.66
CA ALA A 270 6.16 13.98 -5.71
C ALA A 270 7.56 13.86 -6.37
N ALA A 271 8.33 12.82 -6.00
CA ALA A 271 9.62 12.54 -6.62
C ALA A 271 9.47 12.22 -8.12
N MET A 272 8.48 11.40 -8.49
CA MET A 272 8.14 11.11 -9.87
C MET A 272 7.83 12.38 -10.66
N SER A 273 6.93 13.20 -10.15
CA SER A 273 6.49 14.44 -10.81
C SER A 273 7.60 15.48 -10.91
N LYS A 274 8.54 15.48 -9.96
CA LYS A 274 9.66 16.43 -9.95
C LYS A 274 10.77 16.04 -10.91
N TYR A 275 11.13 14.76 -10.95
CA TYR A 275 12.35 14.31 -11.61
C TYR A 275 12.10 13.46 -12.85
N LEU A 276 11.21 12.46 -12.76
CA LEU A 276 11.02 11.49 -13.83
C LEU A 276 10.06 12.01 -14.91
N MET A 277 8.89 12.53 -14.49
CA MET A 277 7.80 12.95 -15.37
C MET A 277 7.28 14.35 -14.98
N PRO A 278 8.12 15.40 -15.09
CA PRO A 278 7.67 16.76 -14.83
C PRO A 278 6.67 17.22 -15.88
N THR A 279 5.87 18.25 -15.54
CA THR A 279 4.87 18.85 -16.44
C THR A 279 5.48 19.30 -17.77
N ASP A 280 6.68 19.88 -17.74
CA ASP A 280 7.49 20.11 -18.94
C ASP A 280 8.51 18.97 -19.10
N PRO A 281 8.32 18.05 -20.07
CA PRO A 281 9.23 16.92 -20.27
C PRO A 281 10.68 17.32 -20.55
N ALA A 282 10.94 18.54 -21.06
CA ALA A 282 12.30 19.02 -21.32
C ALA A 282 13.10 19.24 -20.03
N THR A 283 12.42 19.47 -18.90
CA THR A 283 13.04 19.68 -17.59
C THR A 283 13.32 18.37 -16.83
N ALA A 284 12.98 17.22 -17.40
CA ALA A 284 13.22 15.93 -16.78
C ALA A 284 14.70 15.67 -16.52
N THR A 285 15.01 15.28 -15.30
CA THR A 285 16.36 14.93 -14.83
C THR A 285 16.44 13.51 -14.28
N GLY A 286 15.29 12.81 -14.15
CA GLY A 286 15.19 11.44 -13.69
C GLY A 286 15.26 10.43 -14.83
N GLY A 287 16.17 9.44 -14.75
CA GLY A 287 16.29 8.38 -15.75
C GLY A 287 15.38 7.20 -15.45
N TYR A 288 15.45 6.67 -14.24
CA TYR A 288 14.77 5.46 -13.76
C TYR A 288 14.09 5.69 -12.42
N GLN A 289 12.99 4.99 -12.17
CA GLN A 289 12.37 4.88 -10.85
C GLN A 289 11.84 3.46 -10.64
N VAL A 290 12.25 2.81 -9.54
CA VAL A 290 11.58 1.59 -9.06
C VAL A 290 10.30 1.98 -8.35
N MET A 291 9.18 1.45 -8.80
CA MET A 291 7.87 1.67 -8.18
C MET A 291 6.87 0.64 -8.72
N GLY A 292 5.91 0.25 -7.90
CA GLY A 292 4.89 -0.71 -8.31
C GLY A 292 3.95 -0.19 -9.40
N ASP A 293 3.09 -1.07 -9.86
CA ASP A 293 2.19 -0.83 -10.99
C ASP A 293 0.95 0.03 -10.70
N TRP A 294 0.98 0.77 -9.59
CA TRP A 294 0.10 1.92 -9.37
C TRP A 294 0.56 3.19 -10.09
N VAL A 295 1.76 3.18 -10.69
CA VAL A 295 2.31 4.31 -11.46
C VAL A 295 1.46 4.68 -12.68
N PRO A 296 0.93 3.77 -13.52
CA PRO A 296 0.05 4.13 -14.63
C PRO A 296 -1.14 5.00 -14.21
N ALA A 297 -1.76 4.70 -13.07
CA ALA A 297 -2.87 5.49 -12.56
C ALA A 297 -2.44 6.92 -12.17
N GLN A 298 -1.26 7.07 -11.58
CA GLN A 298 -0.68 8.38 -11.26
C GLN A 298 -0.34 9.16 -12.54
N LEU A 299 0.29 8.52 -13.51
CA LEU A 299 0.62 9.15 -14.80
C LEU A 299 -0.63 9.59 -15.56
N LEU A 300 -1.69 8.77 -15.53
CA LEU A 300 -3.00 9.12 -16.09
C LEU A 300 -3.59 10.36 -15.40
N SER A 301 -3.53 10.43 -14.06
CA SER A 301 -4.00 11.60 -13.29
C SER A 301 -3.24 12.87 -13.62
N LEU A 302 -1.95 12.76 -13.95
CA LEU A 302 -1.08 13.83 -14.39
C LEU A 302 -1.21 14.13 -15.89
N LYS A 303 -2.05 13.38 -16.62
CA LYS A 303 -2.25 13.49 -18.08
C LYS A 303 -0.96 13.23 -18.87
N VAL A 304 -0.06 12.41 -18.35
CA VAL A 304 1.15 11.97 -19.07
C VAL A 304 0.74 10.91 -20.09
N PRO A 305 1.03 11.09 -21.38
CA PRO A 305 0.65 10.12 -22.41
C PRO A 305 1.51 8.86 -22.33
N ASP A 306 0.98 7.70 -22.70
CA ASP A 306 1.68 6.40 -22.70
C ASP A 306 2.99 6.40 -23.51
N SER A 307 3.10 7.29 -24.48
CA SER A 307 4.32 7.44 -25.30
C SER A 307 5.47 8.18 -24.61
N ALA A 308 5.20 8.81 -23.45
CA ALA A 308 6.19 9.60 -22.72
C ALA A 308 7.07 8.77 -21.77
N TYR A 309 6.72 7.51 -21.51
CA TYR A 309 7.45 6.64 -20.61
C TYR A 309 7.54 5.21 -21.14
N ASN A 310 8.53 4.48 -20.66
CA ASN A 310 8.62 3.03 -20.83
C ASN A 310 8.67 2.34 -19.47
N TYR A 311 8.45 1.04 -19.45
CA TYR A 311 8.50 0.21 -18.24
C TYR A 311 8.93 -1.21 -18.57
N TRP A 312 9.53 -1.85 -17.60
CA TRP A 312 9.90 -3.28 -17.64
C TRP A 312 10.05 -3.85 -16.23
N PRO A 313 10.14 -5.19 -16.08
CA PRO A 313 10.57 -5.78 -14.83
C PRO A 313 11.94 -5.26 -14.42
N ALA A 314 12.16 -5.08 -13.13
CA ALA A 314 13.45 -4.61 -12.67
C ALA A 314 14.60 -5.53 -13.12
N PRO A 315 15.78 -4.99 -13.39
CA PRO A 315 16.92 -5.76 -13.89
C PRO A 315 17.23 -6.98 -13.02
N GLY A 316 17.46 -8.13 -13.66
CA GLY A 316 17.66 -9.43 -13.01
C GLY A 316 16.38 -10.13 -12.57
N THR A 317 15.20 -9.55 -12.78
CA THR A 317 13.91 -10.12 -12.33
C THR A 317 12.99 -10.53 -13.49
N ASP A 318 13.51 -10.72 -14.69
CA ASP A 318 12.70 -11.18 -15.82
C ASP A 318 12.06 -12.55 -15.51
N GLY A 319 10.80 -12.74 -15.89
CA GLY A 319 10.03 -13.93 -15.56
C GLY A 319 9.62 -14.07 -14.09
N VAL A 320 9.88 -13.06 -13.25
CA VAL A 320 9.46 -13.02 -11.85
C VAL A 320 8.39 -11.93 -11.65
N TYR A 321 7.36 -12.24 -10.89
CA TYR A 321 6.32 -11.30 -10.46
C TYR A 321 6.45 -11.14 -8.94
N GLN A 322 7.06 -10.05 -8.49
CA GLN A 322 7.04 -9.69 -7.07
C GLN A 322 5.70 -9.05 -6.76
N TRP A 323 4.89 -9.71 -5.94
CA TRP A 323 3.50 -9.38 -5.79
C TRP A 323 3.09 -8.96 -4.39
N LEU A 324 2.01 -8.21 -4.36
CA LEU A 324 1.23 -7.89 -3.18
C LEU A 324 -0.25 -7.80 -3.57
N SER A 325 -1.12 -7.82 -2.58
CA SER A 325 -2.55 -7.63 -2.80
C SER A 325 -3.13 -6.76 -1.70
N ASP A 326 -3.81 -5.71 -2.09
CA ASP A 326 -4.67 -4.96 -1.19
C ASP A 326 -5.91 -5.78 -0.88
N SER A 327 -6.38 -5.72 0.35
CA SER A 327 -7.60 -6.38 0.79
C SER A 327 -8.39 -5.53 1.78
N PHE A 328 -9.66 -5.84 1.97
CA PHE A 328 -10.51 -5.18 2.95
C PHE A 328 -11.04 -6.16 3.98
N THR A 329 -11.13 -5.70 5.21
CA THR A 329 -11.48 -6.49 6.40
C THR A 329 -12.83 -6.10 6.95
N LEU A 330 -13.38 -6.94 7.84
CA LEU A 330 -14.42 -6.58 8.80
C LEU A 330 -13.76 -6.52 10.19
N PRO A 331 -13.51 -5.33 10.75
CA PRO A 331 -12.90 -5.22 12.07
C PRO A 331 -13.89 -5.60 13.20
N LYS A 332 -13.35 -6.11 14.30
CA LYS A 332 -14.12 -6.21 15.55
C LYS A 332 -14.52 -4.82 16.01
N GLY A 333 -15.76 -4.67 16.42
CA GLY A 333 -16.31 -3.38 16.84
C GLY A 333 -16.78 -2.49 15.69
N ALA A 334 -16.86 -2.99 14.46
CA ALA A 334 -17.53 -2.30 13.34
C ALA A 334 -18.98 -1.95 13.75
N LYS A 335 -19.37 -0.69 13.50
CA LYS A 335 -20.70 -0.18 13.88
C LYS A 335 -21.79 -0.68 12.94
N ASN A 336 -21.43 -0.96 11.69
CA ASN A 336 -22.35 -1.45 10.66
C ASN A 336 -21.79 -2.71 9.96
N PRO A 337 -21.76 -3.88 10.65
CA PRO A 337 -21.22 -5.10 10.06
C PRO A 337 -21.99 -5.57 8.82
N GLU A 338 -23.30 -5.35 8.74
CA GLU A 338 -24.11 -5.73 7.57
C GLU A 338 -23.78 -4.85 6.34
N GLY A 339 -23.61 -3.56 6.55
CA GLY A 339 -23.12 -2.66 5.49
C GLY A 339 -21.71 -3.01 5.04
N THR A 340 -20.85 -3.41 5.99
CA THR A 340 -19.49 -3.89 5.68
C THR A 340 -19.50 -5.18 4.86
N LYS A 341 -20.37 -6.13 5.16
CA LYS A 341 -20.54 -7.35 4.35
C LYS A 341 -20.94 -7.01 2.91
N CYS A 342 -21.83 -6.01 2.72
CA CYS A 342 -22.17 -5.52 1.39
C CYS A 342 -20.94 -4.87 0.69
N TRP A 343 -20.14 -4.08 1.42
CA TRP A 343 -18.89 -3.54 0.90
C TRP A 343 -17.92 -4.65 0.46
N LEU A 344 -17.68 -5.65 1.30
CA LEU A 344 -16.81 -6.79 1.00
C LEU A 344 -17.30 -7.61 -0.20
N LYS A 345 -18.63 -7.77 -0.37
CA LYS A 345 -19.22 -8.36 -1.58
C LYS A 345 -18.82 -7.55 -2.81
N VAL A 346 -18.92 -6.22 -2.77
CA VAL A 346 -18.54 -5.35 -3.90
C VAL A 346 -17.05 -5.46 -4.20
N VAL A 347 -16.18 -5.43 -3.17
CA VAL A 347 -14.72 -5.59 -3.35
C VAL A 347 -14.38 -6.90 -4.05
N GLY A 348 -15.04 -8.01 -3.70
CA GLY A 348 -14.82 -9.32 -4.31
C GLY A 348 -15.55 -9.55 -5.63
N SER A 349 -16.50 -8.69 -6.02
CA SER A 349 -17.31 -8.88 -7.23
C SER A 349 -16.51 -8.60 -8.51
N ALA A 350 -16.94 -9.20 -9.63
CA ALA A 350 -16.34 -8.95 -10.94
C ALA A 350 -16.47 -7.47 -11.36
N ASP A 351 -17.65 -6.88 -11.14
CA ASP A 351 -17.89 -5.48 -11.48
C ASP A 351 -17.08 -4.51 -10.61
N GLY A 352 -17.01 -4.78 -9.29
CA GLY A 352 -16.19 -3.98 -8.37
C GLY A 352 -14.71 -4.03 -8.74
N GLN A 353 -14.16 -5.22 -8.93
CA GLN A 353 -12.75 -5.37 -9.31
C GLN A 353 -12.44 -4.78 -10.68
N LYS A 354 -13.36 -4.88 -11.65
CA LYS A 354 -13.20 -4.25 -12.95
C LYS A 354 -13.19 -2.73 -12.82
N ALA A 355 -14.19 -2.15 -12.15
CA ALA A 355 -14.29 -0.69 -11.98
C ALA A 355 -13.07 -0.10 -11.26
N PHE A 356 -12.54 -0.80 -10.27
CA PHE A 356 -11.35 -0.39 -9.53
C PHE A 356 -10.07 -0.56 -10.36
N ASN A 357 -9.80 -1.77 -10.85
CA ASN A 357 -8.51 -2.10 -11.46
C ASN A 357 -8.31 -1.43 -12.82
N MET A 358 -9.38 -1.15 -13.58
CA MET A 358 -9.30 -0.38 -14.83
C MET A 358 -8.57 0.96 -14.67
N VAL A 359 -8.60 1.54 -13.48
CA VAL A 359 -8.04 2.87 -13.20
C VAL A 359 -6.79 2.76 -12.30
N LYS A 360 -6.78 1.82 -11.34
CA LYS A 360 -5.72 1.71 -10.31
C LYS A 360 -4.36 1.27 -10.88
N GLY A 361 -4.34 0.60 -12.03
CA GLY A 361 -3.11 0.08 -12.65
C GLY A 361 -2.79 -1.37 -12.29
N SER A 362 -3.29 -1.87 -11.15
CA SER A 362 -3.20 -3.27 -10.74
C SER A 362 -4.03 -4.20 -11.63
N ILE A 363 -3.81 -5.50 -11.50
CA ILE A 363 -4.68 -6.49 -12.12
C ILE A 363 -5.77 -6.97 -11.15
N PRO A 364 -6.94 -7.42 -11.64
CA PRO A 364 -7.94 -8.03 -10.78
C PRO A 364 -7.38 -9.21 -10.02
N ALA A 365 -7.77 -9.35 -8.73
CA ALA A 365 -7.44 -10.55 -7.95
C ALA A 365 -8.20 -11.78 -8.45
N ARG A 366 -9.34 -11.60 -9.13
CA ARG A 366 -10.18 -12.68 -9.65
C ARG A 366 -9.51 -13.43 -10.80
N SER A 367 -9.45 -14.76 -10.69
CA SER A 367 -8.88 -15.66 -11.71
C SER A 367 -9.74 -15.74 -12.97
N ASP A 368 -11.06 -15.47 -12.88
CA ASP A 368 -12.01 -15.48 -13.98
C ASP A 368 -12.08 -14.15 -14.75
N ALA A 369 -11.30 -13.14 -14.34
CA ALA A 369 -11.23 -11.88 -15.04
C ALA A 369 -10.57 -12.03 -16.42
N THR A 370 -11.19 -11.42 -17.43
CA THR A 370 -10.63 -11.34 -18.78
C THR A 370 -9.81 -10.07 -18.96
N SER A 371 -8.76 -10.10 -19.78
CA SER A 371 -7.94 -8.91 -20.05
C SER A 371 -8.58 -7.93 -21.03
N ALA A 372 -9.69 -8.31 -21.66
CA ALA A 372 -10.38 -7.47 -22.65
C ALA A 372 -10.86 -6.15 -22.05
N GLY A 373 -10.48 -5.05 -22.72
CA GLY A 373 -10.85 -3.69 -22.33
C GLY A 373 -9.94 -3.07 -21.26
N TYR A 374 -9.01 -3.81 -20.67
CA TYR A 374 -7.99 -3.22 -19.78
C TYR A 374 -6.91 -2.47 -20.58
N PRO A 375 -6.25 -1.44 -20.01
CA PRO A 375 -5.06 -0.81 -20.58
C PRO A 375 -3.95 -1.79 -20.91
N LYS A 376 -3.07 -1.44 -21.85
CA LYS A 376 -1.99 -2.32 -22.36
C LYS A 376 -1.11 -2.90 -21.28
N TYR A 377 -0.72 -2.07 -20.29
CA TYR A 377 0.08 -2.54 -19.16
C TYR A 377 -0.62 -3.69 -18.43
N GLN A 378 -1.88 -3.51 -18.07
CA GLN A 378 -2.62 -4.51 -17.31
C GLN A 378 -2.87 -5.79 -18.09
N GLN A 379 -3.15 -5.68 -19.41
CA GLN A 379 -3.24 -6.87 -20.27
C GLN A 379 -1.94 -7.68 -20.25
N TRP A 380 -0.80 -6.99 -20.36
CA TRP A 380 0.52 -7.60 -20.25
C TRP A 380 0.76 -8.18 -18.84
N ALA A 381 0.46 -7.45 -17.78
CA ALA A 381 0.62 -7.91 -16.40
C ALA A 381 -0.24 -9.13 -16.07
N MET A 382 -1.49 -9.18 -16.56
CA MET A 382 -2.37 -10.35 -16.44
C MET A 382 -1.81 -11.59 -17.18
N ALA A 383 -1.16 -11.39 -18.32
CA ALA A 383 -0.49 -12.49 -19.04
C ALA A 383 0.75 -12.97 -18.27
N GLN A 384 1.56 -12.04 -17.75
CA GLN A 384 2.75 -12.34 -16.94
C GLN A 384 2.40 -13.09 -15.64
N TRP A 385 1.35 -12.66 -14.93
CA TRP A 385 0.90 -13.32 -13.69
C TRP A 385 0.68 -14.83 -13.85
N LYS A 386 0.19 -15.27 -15.02
CA LYS A 386 -0.13 -16.68 -15.28
C LYS A 386 1.10 -17.58 -15.42
N THR A 387 2.26 -17.03 -15.74
CA THR A 387 3.47 -17.79 -16.12
C THR A 387 4.70 -17.46 -15.30
N ALA A 388 4.71 -16.31 -14.61
CA ALA A 388 5.85 -15.86 -13.84
C ALA A 388 6.03 -16.68 -12.55
N LYS A 389 7.27 -16.80 -12.10
CA LYS A 389 7.58 -17.23 -10.73
C LYS A 389 7.17 -16.11 -9.77
N LEU A 390 6.60 -16.49 -8.62
CA LEU A 390 6.07 -15.54 -7.66
C LEU A 390 7.08 -15.26 -6.54
N ALA A 391 7.25 -13.99 -6.20
CA ALA A 391 8.00 -13.51 -5.05
C ALA A 391 7.12 -12.58 -4.21
N PRO A 392 6.95 -12.79 -2.90
CA PRO A 392 6.20 -11.88 -2.06
C PRO A 392 7.01 -10.61 -1.75
N SER A 393 6.33 -9.49 -1.47
CA SER A 393 6.97 -8.24 -1.02
C SER A 393 6.88 -8.09 0.50
N LEU A 394 7.99 -7.82 1.18
CA LEU A 394 8.01 -7.49 2.60
C LEU A 394 7.53 -6.06 2.82
N ALA A 395 8.00 -5.11 2.00
CA ALA A 395 7.58 -3.70 2.02
C ALA A 395 6.06 -3.52 2.01
N HIS A 396 5.34 -4.50 1.45
CA HIS A 396 3.88 -4.51 1.36
C HIS A 396 3.25 -5.67 2.14
N GLY A 397 3.93 -6.20 3.15
CA GLY A 397 3.37 -7.14 4.11
C GLY A 397 2.98 -8.52 3.56
N SER A 398 3.36 -8.88 2.32
CA SER A 398 3.09 -10.22 1.78
C SER A 398 4.10 -11.26 2.27
N ALA A 399 5.37 -10.87 2.45
CA ALA A 399 6.46 -11.77 2.83
C ALA A 399 6.58 -11.98 4.34
N GLY A 400 6.13 -11.04 5.15
CA GLY A 400 6.26 -11.08 6.61
C GLY A 400 5.30 -10.14 7.33
N PRO A 401 5.21 -10.22 8.67
CA PRO A 401 4.35 -9.36 9.48
C PRO A 401 4.76 -7.89 9.38
N GLY A 402 3.83 -6.96 9.61
CA GLY A 402 4.08 -5.53 9.57
C GLY A 402 5.17 -5.08 10.55
N ALA A 403 5.30 -5.77 11.68
CA ALA A 403 6.36 -5.51 12.63
C ALA A 403 7.77 -5.83 12.06
N TRP A 404 7.90 -6.84 11.20
CA TRP A 404 9.16 -7.11 10.49
C TRP A 404 9.49 -5.98 9.51
N ASN A 405 8.48 -5.57 8.73
CA ASN A 405 8.61 -4.42 7.82
C ASN A 405 9.08 -3.17 8.58
N ASN A 406 8.49 -2.84 9.73
CA ASN A 406 8.89 -1.69 10.54
C ASN A 406 10.35 -1.76 11.02
N ASP A 407 10.84 -2.95 11.41
CA ASP A 407 12.24 -3.14 11.79
C ASP A 407 13.17 -2.93 10.57
N VAL A 408 12.77 -3.39 9.36
CA VAL A 408 13.51 -3.15 8.12
C VAL A 408 13.52 -1.67 7.76
N GLN A 409 12.39 -0.98 7.83
CA GLN A 409 12.33 0.47 7.57
C GLN A 409 13.18 1.27 8.55
N THR A 410 13.25 0.85 9.82
CA THR A 410 14.17 1.44 10.80
C THR A 410 15.64 1.25 10.41
N ALA A 411 16.00 0.05 9.93
CA ALA A 411 17.34 -0.23 9.43
C ALA A 411 17.67 0.59 8.16
N MET A 412 16.69 0.76 7.27
CA MET A 412 16.82 1.58 6.06
C MET A 412 17.01 3.06 6.39
N SER A 413 16.26 3.61 7.34
CA SER A 413 16.43 5.00 7.79
C SER A 413 17.83 5.23 8.39
N ALA A 414 18.35 4.28 9.16
CA ALA A 414 19.73 4.34 9.67
C ALA A 414 20.76 4.26 8.55
N PHE A 415 20.53 3.40 7.53
CA PHE A 415 21.39 3.28 6.37
C PHE A 415 21.38 4.56 5.51
N SER A 416 20.23 5.20 5.32
CA SER A 416 20.13 6.47 4.58
C SER A 416 20.94 7.58 5.25
N ALA A 417 20.98 7.60 6.59
CA ALA A 417 21.79 8.56 7.35
C ALA A 417 23.30 8.24 7.28
N ASN A 418 23.68 6.97 7.28
CA ASN A 418 25.06 6.51 7.23
C ASN A 418 25.14 5.19 6.42
N PRO A 419 25.40 5.23 5.12
CA PRO A 419 25.38 4.06 4.25
C PRO A 419 26.54 3.08 4.56
N ASP A 420 26.29 2.15 5.50
CA ASP A 420 27.19 1.06 5.89
C ASP A 420 26.52 -0.29 5.69
N VAL A 421 27.05 -1.10 4.78
CA VAL A 421 26.50 -2.41 4.39
C VAL A 421 26.53 -3.40 5.54
N ALA A 422 27.59 -3.42 6.33
CA ALA A 422 27.74 -4.38 7.42
C ALA A 422 26.71 -4.11 8.54
N THR A 423 26.50 -2.84 8.86
CA THR A 423 25.46 -2.43 9.85
C THR A 423 24.06 -2.74 9.34
N LEU A 424 23.76 -2.44 8.05
CA LEU A 424 22.48 -2.80 7.44
C LEU A 424 22.24 -4.31 7.52
N GLN A 425 23.20 -5.12 7.04
CA GLN A 425 23.07 -6.57 7.04
C GLN A 425 22.84 -7.12 8.45
N LYS A 426 23.58 -6.63 9.45
CA LYS A 426 23.38 -7.02 10.85
C LYS A 426 21.97 -6.73 11.35
N SER A 427 21.39 -5.59 10.97
CA SER A 427 20.02 -5.22 11.32
C SER A 427 19.00 -6.13 10.65
N LEU A 428 19.19 -6.44 9.35
CA LEU A 428 18.33 -7.37 8.60
C LEU A 428 18.38 -8.79 9.18
N VAL A 429 19.56 -9.28 9.57
CA VAL A 429 19.73 -10.57 10.27
C VAL A 429 18.98 -10.60 11.60
N ALA A 430 19.09 -9.52 12.38
CA ALA A 430 18.40 -9.42 13.67
C ALA A 430 16.87 -9.42 13.48
N ALA A 431 16.36 -8.67 12.52
CA ALA A 431 14.93 -8.67 12.17
C ALA A 431 14.47 -10.06 11.71
N ALA A 432 15.17 -10.70 10.77
CA ALA A 432 14.84 -12.04 10.30
C ALA A 432 14.82 -13.08 11.43
N THR A 433 15.79 -13.02 12.35
CA THR A 433 15.85 -13.91 13.53
C THR A 433 14.65 -13.69 14.46
N LYS A 434 14.30 -12.43 14.72
CA LYS A 434 13.16 -12.06 15.58
C LYS A 434 11.82 -12.61 15.06
N TYR A 435 11.65 -12.64 13.75
CA TYR A 435 10.40 -13.05 13.11
C TYR A 435 10.45 -14.45 12.45
N ALA A 436 11.49 -15.23 12.71
CA ALA A 436 11.70 -16.56 12.09
C ALA A 436 10.51 -17.52 12.24
N SER A 437 9.76 -17.42 13.35
CA SER A 437 8.62 -18.29 13.66
C SER A 437 7.25 -17.70 13.32
N TRP A 438 7.18 -16.52 12.69
CA TRP A 438 5.90 -15.82 12.50
C TRP A 438 4.82 -16.67 11.79
N ARG A 439 5.22 -17.51 10.83
CA ARG A 439 4.30 -18.40 10.11
C ARG A 439 3.73 -19.50 10.99
N SER A 440 4.53 -20.02 11.95
CA SER A 440 4.08 -21.06 12.88
C SER A 440 3.11 -20.53 13.94
N THR A 441 3.05 -19.21 14.15
CA THR A 441 2.09 -18.59 15.07
C THR A 441 0.68 -18.42 14.47
N LEU A 442 0.53 -18.69 13.18
CA LEU A 442 -0.74 -18.56 12.49
C LEU A 442 -1.59 -19.86 12.46
N GLY A 443 -1.05 -20.99 12.97
CA GLY A 443 -1.73 -22.28 13.08
C GLY A 443 -1.58 -23.14 11.85
#